data_48ddd131bb8e7e1b8bf0440b0e74875b
#
_entry.id   48ddd131bb8e7e1b8bf0440b0e74875b
#
_cell.length_a   1.000
_cell.length_b   1.000
_cell.length_c   1.000
_cell.angle_alpha   90.00
_cell.angle_beta   90.00
_cell.angle_gamma   90.00
#
_symmetry.space_group_name_H-M   'P 1'
#
loop_
_entity.id
_entity.type
_entity.pdbx_description
1 polymer ?
#
loop_
_entity_poly.entity_id
_entity_poly.type
_entity_poly.pdbx_seq_one_letter_code
_entity_poly.pdbx_strand_id
1 'polypeptide(L)' 'MKSNTDYVFWRELKDGRPYLTKQQYRTLKGQAVKGNVMDARKGLQRILHRKNGR' A
#
# COMPACT_ATOMS: atom_id res chain seq x y z
N MET A 1 -2.15 2.59 -20.29
CA MET A 1 -3.32 2.37 -19.47
C MET A 1 -2.97 1.71 -18.15
N LYS A 2 -3.54 2.17 -17.10
CA LYS A 2 -3.21 1.62 -15.80
C LYS A 2 -3.97 0.34 -15.53
N SER A 3 -3.30 -0.56 -14.85
CA SER A 3 -3.93 -1.82 -14.51
C SER A 3 -4.85 -1.64 -13.32
N ASN A 4 -5.75 -2.61 -13.16
CA ASN A 4 -6.63 -2.60 -12.00
C ASN A 4 -5.87 -2.72 -10.70
N THR A 5 -4.73 -3.37 -10.75
CA THR A 5 -3.89 -3.53 -9.57
C THR A 5 -3.42 -2.18 -9.06
N ASP A 6 -3.02 -1.30 -9.97
CA ASP A 6 -2.59 0.04 -9.58
C ASP A 6 -3.70 0.78 -8.87
N TYR A 7 -4.89 0.75 -9.45
CA TYR A 7 -6.02 1.45 -8.88
C TYR A 7 -6.36 0.90 -7.51
N VAL A 8 -6.40 -0.41 -7.39
CA VAL A 8 -6.73 -1.04 -6.12
C VAL A 8 -5.69 -0.71 -5.07
N PHE A 9 -4.42 -0.72 -5.45
CA PHE A 9 -3.37 -0.39 -4.51
C PHE A 9 -3.53 1.02 -3.95
N TRP A 10 -3.73 1.99 -4.83
CA TRP A 10 -3.84 3.36 -4.38
C TRP A 10 -5.04 3.58 -3.49
N ARG A 11 -6.11 2.89 -3.80
CA ARG A 11 -7.30 2.97 -2.98
C ARG A 11 -7.06 2.36 -1.60
N GLU A 12 -6.43 1.21 -1.57
CA GLU A 12 -6.14 0.55 -0.31
C GLU A 12 -5.14 1.36 0.52
N LEU A 13 -4.20 1.97 -0.15
CA LEU A 13 -3.23 2.79 0.54
C LEU A 13 -3.92 3.97 1.22
N LYS A 14 -4.84 4.58 0.53
CA LYS A 14 -5.58 5.70 1.07
C LYS A 14 -6.45 5.27 2.24
N ASP A 15 -7.13 4.14 2.08
CA ASP A 15 -8.00 3.64 3.14
C ASP A 15 -7.22 3.23 4.37
N GLY A 16 -6.03 2.70 4.16
CA GLY A 16 -5.21 2.24 5.26
C GLY A 16 -4.32 3.30 5.86
N ARG A 17 -4.38 4.50 5.33
CA ARG A 17 -3.50 5.55 5.79
C ARG A 17 -3.52 5.77 7.29
N PRO A 18 -4.68 5.75 7.96
CA PRO A 18 -4.71 5.93 9.41
C PRO A 18 -3.94 4.85 10.17
N TYR A 19 -3.71 3.72 9.55
CA TYR A 19 -3.00 2.61 10.18
C TYR A 19 -1.52 2.59 9.83
N LEU A 20 -1.09 3.51 8.99
CA LEU A 20 0.29 3.55 8.53
C LEU A 20 1.03 4.70 9.18
N THR A 21 2.31 4.47 9.48
CA THR A 21 3.15 5.57 9.87
C THR A 21 3.46 6.41 8.64
N LYS A 22 3.91 7.62 8.90
CA LYS A 22 4.29 8.49 7.82
C LYS A 22 5.37 7.85 6.94
N GLN A 23 6.33 7.20 7.58
CA GLN A 23 7.42 6.56 6.86
C GLN A 23 6.93 5.37 6.05
N GLN A 24 6.04 4.57 6.62
CA GLN A 24 5.48 3.42 5.91
C GLN A 24 4.73 3.89 4.68
N TYR A 25 3.93 4.92 4.83
CA TYR A 25 3.16 5.45 3.71
C TYR A 25 4.09 5.90 2.59
N ARG A 26 5.12 6.65 2.93
CA ARG A 26 6.06 7.15 1.94
C ARG A 26 6.80 6.02 1.24
N THR A 27 7.19 5.01 2.00
CA THR A 27 7.91 3.88 1.43
C THR A 27 7.04 3.14 0.42
N LEU A 28 5.81 2.86 0.79
CA LEU A 28 4.90 2.14 -0.10
C LEU A 28 4.61 2.97 -1.34
N LYS A 29 4.35 4.24 -1.13
CA LYS A 29 4.08 5.12 -2.25
C LYS A 29 5.26 5.18 -3.21
N GLY A 30 6.47 5.29 -2.66
CA GLY A 30 7.66 5.34 -3.47
C GLY A 30 7.86 4.07 -4.29
N GLN A 31 7.60 2.93 -3.69
CA GLN A 31 7.71 1.67 -4.42
C GLN A 31 6.74 1.62 -5.58
N ALA A 32 5.52 2.03 -5.35
CA ALA A 32 4.50 2.00 -6.39
C ALA A 32 4.86 2.94 -7.54
N VAL A 33 5.36 4.10 -7.21
CA VAL A 33 5.75 5.08 -8.22
C VAL A 33 6.87 4.53 -9.10
N LYS A 34 7.76 3.74 -8.50
CA LYS A 34 8.86 3.15 -9.24
C LYS A 34 8.45 1.94 -10.05
N GLY A 35 7.21 1.55 -9.98
CA GLY A 35 6.74 0.42 -10.74
C GLY A 35 6.65 -0.87 -9.95
N ASN A 36 6.90 -0.83 -8.67
CA ASN A 36 6.86 -2.02 -7.81
C ASN A 36 5.53 -2.11 -7.08
N VAL A 37 4.44 -1.94 -7.82
CA VAL A 37 3.12 -1.93 -7.21
C VAL A 37 2.80 -3.24 -6.52
N MET A 38 3.18 -4.35 -7.13
CA MET A 38 2.89 -5.65 -6.53
C MET A 38 3.57 -5.80 -5.18
N ASP A 39 4.84 -5.42 -5.10
CA ASP A 39 5.57 -5.50 -3.84
C ASP A 39 5.00 -4.53 -2.82
N ALA A 40 4.68 -3.34 -3.28
CA ALA A 40 4.10 -2.34 -2.39
C ALA A 40 2.77 -2.82 -1.83
N ARG A 41 1.98 -3.46 -2.66
CA ARG A 41 0.69 -3.97 -2.23
C ARG A 41 0.84 -5.07 -1.19
N LYS A 42 1.80 -5.95 -1.42
CA LYS A 42 2.06 -7.00 -0.45
C LYS A 42 2.45 -6.42 0.89
N GLY A 43 3.32 -5.42 0.86
CA GLY A 43 3.74 -4.77 2.09
C GLY A 43 2.58 -4.09 2.80
N LEU A 44 1.74 -3.43 2.03
CA LEU A 44 0.59 -2.75 2.58
C LEU A 44 -0.37 -3.73 3.24
N GLN A 45 -0.68 -4.81 2.56
CA GLN A 45 -1.59 -5.80 3.11
C GLN A 45 -1.02 -6.44 4.37
N ARG A 46 0.27 -6.66 4.39
CA ARG A 46 0.91 -7.21 5.55
C ARG A 46 0.72 -6.33 6.76
N ILE A 47 0.92 -5.03 6.57
CA ILE A 47 0.77 -4.08 7.66
C ILE A 47 -0.68 -4.00 8.12
N LEU A 48 -1.60 -3.89 7.19
CA LEU A 48 -3.02 -3.80 7.53
C LEU A 48 -3.52 -5.07 8.20
N HIS A 49 -3.08 -6.20 7.68
CA HIS A 49 -3.48 -7.48 8.21
C HIS A 49 -3.00 -7.63 9.65
N ARG A 50 -1.80 -7.20 9.88
CA ARG A 50 -1.22 -7.27 11.21
C ARG A 50 -2.02 -6.47 12.21
N LYS A 51 -2.41 -5.27 11.82
CA LYS A 51 -3.16 -4.40 12.69
C LYS A 51 -4.56 -4.90 12.96
N ASN A 52 -5.15 -5.51 11.97
CA ASN A 52 -6.51 -6.02 12.12
C ASN A 52 -6.55 -7.38 12.76
N GLY A 53 -5.54 -8.16 12.50
CA GLY A 53 -5.53 -9.53 12.92
C GLY A 53 -5.25 -9.72 14.39
N ARG A 54 -4.87 -8.83 15.01
CA ARG A 54 -4.56 -8.93 16.29
C ARG A 54 -5.23 -9.40 16.95
#